data_ff7d54a842b2b8b9c3339cd955d24b1f
#
_entry.id   ff7d54a842b2b8b9c3339cd955d24b1f
#
_cell.length_a   1.000
_cell.length_b   1.000
_cell.length_c   1.000
_cell.angle_alpha   90.00
_cell.angle_beta   90.00
_cell.angle_gamma   90.00
#
_symmetry.space_group_name_H-M   'P 1'
#
loop_
_entity.id
_entity.type
_entity.pdbx_description
1 polymer ?
#
loop_
_entity_poly.entity_id
_entity_poly.type
_entity_poly.pdbx_seq_one_letter_code
_entity_poly.pdbx_strand_id
1 'polypeptide(L)'
;MLSTVGANIRIVLVEPAGPLNVGSVARVMKNMGLHQLVLVNPHCDHLGEEARLMAVRAADILETAKVVESLPAALVGCVRAIATTGDDSRLLPTKLEDPARALPWLLEAPSALVFGPEDCGLTNAQLNRAQRLIRIPSSDAYSSLNLAQAVAICCYELYREEGRRKREERSSATDSVTDVTDVRKREERSSATDSVTDVTDVTDVRKRDEGRGKLEPEDASFPGSAGERISRGRASSIPDATDNLSTCYQEKLATSQTENPSPPLTSAPLENLEGYYQQLETLLLKIGYLQPHTAASRMEKFRRLYNRAYPTIEEVAMLRGVLRQTEWAIKNYPRETVSDTLDGALPENPTDS
;
A
#
# COMPACT_ATOMS: atom_id res chain seq x y z
N MET A 1 -5.92 -25.52 6.82
CA MET A 1 -4.66 -24.92 6.30
C MET A 1 -4.69 -23.45 6.64
N LEU A 2 -3.81 -22.98 7.52
CA LEU A 2 -3.71 -21.56 7.85
C LEU A 2 -3.19 -20.85 6.60
N SER A 3 -4.05 -20.08 5.94
CA SER A 3 -3.65 -19.16 4.86
C SER A 3 -2.68 -18.16 5.46
N THR A 4 -1.39 -18.32 5.20
CA THR A 4 -0.37 -17.33 5.53
C THR A 4 -0.50 -16.22 4.49
N VAL A 5 -1.21 -15.17 4.82
CA VAL A 5 -1.38 -13.98 3.93
C VAL A 5 -0.01 -13.41 3.54
N GLY A 6 0.99 -13.48 4.43
CA GLY A 6 2.37 -13.14 4.12
C GLY A 6 3.06 -14.00 3.05
N ALA A 7 2.47 -15.15 2.67
CA ALA A 7 3.05 -16.02 1.64
C ALA A 7 3.06 -15.38 0.23
N ASN A 8 2.25 -14.36 -0.02
CA ASN A 8 2.10 -13.72 -1.32
C ASN A 8 2.88 -12.41 -1.46
N ILE A 9 3.61 -11.99 -0.42
CA ILE A 9 4.37 -10.74 -0.44
C ILE A 9 5.85 -11.03 -0.61
N ARG A 10 6.45 -10.42 -1.63
CA ARG A 10 7.90 -10.43 -1.85
C ARG A 10 8.54 -9.19 -1.24
N ILE A 11 9.62 -9.39 -0.50
CA ILE A 11 10.54 -8.31 -0.13
C ILE A 11 11.63 -8.27 -1.18
N VAL A 12 11.72 -7.15 -1.89
CA VAL A 12 12.66 -6.96 -3.01
C VAL A 12 13.73 -5.96 -2.59
N LEU A 13 14.98 -6.36 -2.57
CA LEU A 13 16.13 -5.50 -2.32
C LEU A 13 16.84 -5.26 -3.65
N VAL A 14 16.97 -4.01 -4.04
CA VAL A 14 17.64 -3.60 -5.28
C VAL A 14 19.06 -3.21 -4.95
N GLU A 15 20.01 -3.88 -5.59
CA GLU A 15 21.46 -3.61 -5.48
C GLU A 15 21.97 -3.51 -4.04
N PRO A 16 21.58 -4.43 -3.11
CA PRO A 16 22.04 -4.36 -1.76
C PRO A 16 23.57 -4.56 -1.70
N ALA A 17 24.28 -3.64 -1.03
CA ALA A 17 25.74 -3.66 -0.95
C ALA A 17 26.24 -4.33 0.33
N GLY A 18 25.45 -4.30 1.42
CA GLY A 18 25.87 -4.80 2.73
C GLY A 18 25.35 -6.20 3.06
N PRO A 19 26.22 -7.23 3.20
CA PRO A 19 25.79 -8.58 3.57
C PRO A 19 25.14 -8.61 4.95
N LEU A 20 25.58 -7.77 5.88
CA LEU A 20 24.96 -7.62 7.22
C LEU A 20 23.52 -7.11 7.13
N ASN A 21 23.23 -6.19 6.20
CA ASN A 21 21.88 -5.70 5.97
C ASN A 21 20.97 -6.80 5.42
N VAL A 22 21.46 -7.56 4.42
CA VAL A 22 20.69 -8.67 3.83
C VAL A 22 20.38 -9.74 4.88
N GLY A 23 21.36 -10.12 5.70
CA GLY A 23 21.16 -11.05 6.81
C GLY A 23 20.15 -10.54 7.85
N SER A 24 20.24 -9.25 8.21
CA SER A 24 19.30 -8.61 9.12
C SER A 24 17.88 -8.57 8.56
N VAL A 25 17.74 -8.30 7.27
CA VAL A 25 16.44 -8.34 6.56
C VAL A 25 15.84 -9.74 6.61
N ALA A 26 16.61 -10.78 6.30
CA ALA A 26 16.15 -12.17 6.39
C ALA A 26 15.61 -12.50 7.79
N ARG A 27 16.31 -12.07 8.84
CA ARG A 27 15.86 -12.24 10.23
C ARG A 27 14.56 -11.51 10.52
N VAL A 28 14.43 -10.25 10.09
CA VAL A 28 13.20 -9.45 10.23
C VAL A 28 12.03 -10.15 9.53
N MET A 29 12.23 -10.58 8.28
CA MET A 29 11.21 -11.27 7.49
C MET A 29 10.71 -12.51 8.23
N LYS A 30 11.61 -13.34 8.74
CA LYS A 30 11.23 -14.56 9.50
C LYS A 30 10.45 -14.24 10.77
N ASN A 31 10.85 -13.19 11.50
CA ASN A 31 10.14 -12.74 12.70
C ASN A 31 8.69 -12.32 12.39
N MET A 32 8.44 -11.78 11.19
CA MET A 32 7.14 -11.26 10.75
C MET A 32 6.40 -12.24 9.82
N GLY A 33 6.87 -13.48 9.68
CA GLY A 33 6.20 -14.53 8.89
C GLY A 33 6.27 -14.33 7.38
N LEU A 34 7.22 -13.52 6.88
CA LEU A 34 7.50 -13.31 5.46
C LEU A 34 8.64 -14.21 5.00
N HIS A 35 8.51 -14.81 3.80
CA HIS A 35 9.45 -15.84 3.35
C HIS A 35 10.02 -15.59 1.95
N GLN A 36 9.43 -14.69 1.15
CA GLN A 36 9.86 -14.46 -0.23
C GLN A 36 10.84 -13.29 -0.31
N LEU A 37 12.14 -13.58 -0.24
CA LEU A 37 13.21 -12.61 -0.49
C LEU A 37 13.64 -12.64 -1.96
N VAL A 38 13.74 -11.49 -2.59
CA VAL A 38 14.26 -11.33 -3.95
C VAL A 38 15.36 -10.28 -3.93
N LEU A 39 16.51 -10.61 -4.48
CA LEU A 39 17.68 -9.75 -4.59
C LEU A 39 17.87 -9.38 -6.06
N VAL A 40 17.84 -8.11 -6.37
CA VAL A 40 18.08 -7.59 -7.73
C VAL A 40 19.51 -7.13 -7.80
N ASN A 41 20.33 -7.78 -8.65
CA ASN A 41 21.72 -7.42 -8.88
C ASN A 41 22.51 -7.12 -7.58
N PRO A 42 22.56 -8.06 -6.59
CA PRO A 42 23.21 -7.79 -5.31
C PRO A 42 24.72 -7.59 -5.48
N HIS A 43 25.28 -6.60 -4.78
CA HIS A 43 26.71 -6.29 -4.78
C HIS A 43 27.45 -6.95 -3.60
N CYS A 44 26.79 -7.84 -2.86
CA CYS A 44 27.35 -8.57 -1.74
C CYS A 44 27.04 -10.08 -1.84
N ASP A 45 27.81 -10.88 -1.12
CA ASP A 45 27.55 -12.30 -0.94
C ASP A 45 26.47 -12.49 0.14
N HIS A 46 25.22 -12.72 -0.29
CA HIS A 46 24.09 -12.95 0.59
C HIS A 46 24.10 -14.31 1.29
N LEU A 47 24.96 -15.24 0.86
CA LEU A 47 25.15 -16.56 1.48
C LEU A 47 26.43 -16.62 2.32
N GLY A 48 27.24 -15.57 2.30
CA GLY A 48 28.48 -15.47 3.03
C GLY A 48 28.32 -15.48 4.56
N GLU A 49 29.43 -15.61 5.25
CA GLU A 49 29.48 -15.74 6.71
C GLU A 49 28.80 -14.55 7.42
N GLU A 50 29.06 -13.33 6.96
CA GLU A 50 28.49 -12.11 7.56
C GLU A 50 26.95 -12.07 7.47
N ALA A 51 26.40 -12.42 6.30
CA ALA A 51 24.96 -12.46 6.10
C ALA A 51 24.32 -13.55 6.99
N ARG A 52 24.92 -14.74 7.04
CA ARG A 52 24.46 -15.85 7.90
C ARG A 52 24.53 -15.51 9.38
N LEU A 53 25.59 -14.82 9.82
CA LEU A 53 25.76 -14.36 11.19
C LEU A 53 24.59 -13.46 11.63
N MET A 54 24.20 -12.51 10.79
CA MET A 54 23.08 -11.60 11.07
C MET A 54 21.72 -12.26 10.93
N ALA A 55 21.56 -13.20 10.00
CA ALA A 55 20.32 -13.94 9.80
C ALA A 55 19.99 -14.89 10.97
N VAL A 56 21.00 -15.38 11.70
CA VAL A 56 20.86 -16.31 12.84
C VAL A 56 20.06 -17.55 12.44
N ARG A 57 18.78 -17.63 12.82
CA ARG A 57 17.88 -18.76 12.50
C ARG A 57 17.09 -18.56 11.21
N ALA A 58 17.39 -17.52 10.44
CA ALA A 58 16.72 -17.20 9.19
C ALA A 58 17.59 -17.50 7.95
N ALA A 59 18.57 -18.41 8.07
CA ALA A 59 19.42 -18.81 6.96
C ALA A 59 18.62 -19.43 5.79
N ASP A 60 17.50 -20.09 6.08
CA ASP A 60 16.57 -20.63 5.10
C ASP A 60 15.99 -19.55 4.15
N ILE A 61 15.78 -18.33 4.63
CA ILE A 61 15.33 -17.21 3.78
C ILE A 61 16.44 -16.76 2.83
N LEU A 62 17.69 -16.74 3.30
CA LEU A 62 18.83 -16.43 2.45
C LEU A 62 19.05 -17.52 1.38
N GLU A 63 18.94 -18.79 1.76
CA GLU A 63 19.13 -19.94 0.88
C GLU A 63 18.04 -20.06 -0.19
N THR A 64 16.81 -19.64 0.12
CA THR A 64 15.68 -19.64 -0.81
C THR A 64 15.51 -18.32 -1.56
N ALA A 65 16.35 -17.31 -1.26
CA ALA A 65 16.30 -16.01 -1.92
C ALA A 65 16.51 -16.14 -3.42
N LYS A 66 15.68 -15.46 -4.20
CA LYS A 66 15.83 -15.41 -5.66
C LYS A 66 16.75 -14.26 -6.03
N VAL A 67 17.80 -14.55 -6.77
CA VAL A 67 18.67 -13.53 -7.37
C VAL A 67 18.24 -13.32 -8.82
N VAL A 68 18.02 -12.06 -9.20
CA VAL A 68 17.60 -11.65 -10.55
C VAL A 68 18.41 -10.43 -11.01
N GLU A 69 18.50 -10.25 -12.33
CA GLU A 69 19.32 -9.18 -12.92
C GLU A 69 18.62 -7.81 -12.96
N SER A 70 17.28 -7.76 -12.81
CA SER A 70 16.55 -6.52 -12.97
C SER A 70 15.27 -6.48 -12.13
N LEU A 71 14.84 -5.26 -11.76
CA LEU A 71 13.59 -5.04 -11.03
C LEU A 71 12.35 -5.58 -11.77
N PRO A 72 12.19 -5.43 -13.10
CA PRO A 72 11.10 -6.10 -13.80
C PRO A 72 11.05 -7.62 -13.60
N ALA A 73 12.21 -8.28 -13.62
CA ALA A 73 12.29 -9.72 -13.35
C ALA A 73 11.86 -10.09 -11.93
N ALA A 74 12.15 -9.23 -10.94
CA ALA A 74 11.70 -9.41 -9.56
C ALA A 74 10.17 -9.28 -9.41
N LEU A 75 9.53 -8.48 -10.27
CA LEU A 75 8.10 -8.18 -10.22
C LEU A 75 7.23 -9.15 -11.03
N VAL A 76 7.82 -10.10 -11.77
CA VAL A 76 7.08 -11.11 -12.53
C VAL A 76 6.13 -11.89 -11.62
N GLY A 77 4.85 -11.97 -11.99
CA GLY A 77 3.80 -12.61 -11.20
C GLY A 77 3.26 -11.77 -10.05
N CYS A 78 3.76 -10.54 -9.81
CA CYS A 78 3.13 -9.59 -8.89
C CYS A 78 2.05 -8.77 -9.61
N VAL A 79 0.95 -8.54 -8.92
CA VAL A 79 -0.14 -7.65 -9.35
C VAL A 79 0.06 -6.26 -8.75
N ARG A 80 0.62 -6.21 -7.54
CA ARG A 80 0.81 -4.97 -6.76
C ARG A 80 2.27 -4.77 -6.41
N ALA A 81 2.71 -3.52 -6.49
CA ALA A 81 4.04 -3.13 -6.03
C ALA A 81 4.01 -1.79 -5.31
N ILE A 82 4.67 -1.73 -4.17
CA ILE A 82 4.96 -0.50 -3.44
C ILE A 82 6.48 -0.34 -3.40
N ALA A 83 6.97 0.87 -3.65
CA ALA A 83 8.38 1.19 -3.51
C ALA A 83 8.60 2.24 -2.41
N THR A 84 9.74 2.14 -1.74
CA THR A 84 10.12 3.04 -0.66
C THR A 84 11.06 4.14 -1.15
N THR A 85 10.91 5.34 -0.60
CA THR A 85 11.86 6.45 -0.79
C THR A 85 12.10 7.18 0.54
N GLY A 86 13.34 7.57 0.79
CA GLY A 86 13.68 8.43 1.93
C GLY A 86 13.68 9.91 1.58
N ASP A 87 13.67 10.25 0.28
CA ASP A 87 13.83 11.62 -0.22
C ASP A 87 12.48 12.19 -0.68
N ASP A 88 12.02 13.22 0.01
CA ASP A 88 10.81 13.98 -0.33
C ASP A 88 11.10 15.20 -1.23
N SER A 89 12.37 15.59 -1.37
CA SER A 89 12.78 16.68 -2.25
C SER A 89 12.71 16.30 -3.74
N ARG A 90 12.62 15.00 -4.04
CA ARG A 90 12.46 14.54 -5.42
C ARG A 90 11.12 15.01 -5.96
N LEU A 91 11.14 15.67 -7.10
CA LEU A 91 9.94 16.04 -7.86
C LEU A 91 9.26 14.76 -8.40
N LEU A 92 8.74 13.96 -7.48
CA LEU A 92 7.92 12.79 -7.83
C LEU A 92 6.48 13.28 -8.02
N PRO A 93 5.88 13.07 -9.17
CA PRO A 93 4.48 13.47 -9.41
C PRO A 93 3.48 12.52 -8.72
N THR A 94 3.96 11.51 -8.02
CA THR A 94 3.17 10.57 -7.24
C THR A 94 3.23 10.96 -5.77
N LYS A 95 2.06 11.08 -5.13
CA LYS A 95 1.98 11.40 -3.70
C LYS A 95 2.66 10.29 -2.89
N LEU A 96 3.52 10.68 -1.96
CA LEU A 96 4.08 9.77 -0.97
C LEU A 96 3.03 9.45 0.09
N GLU A 97 2.89 8.17 0.40
CA GLU A 97 1.91 7.68 1.36
C GLU A 97 2.61 7.22 2.65
N ASP A 98 1.85 7.23 3.74
CA ASP A 98 2.28 6.64 5.00
C ASP A 98 2.25 5.11 4.92
N PRO A 99 3.27 4.38 5.45
CA PRO A 99 3.31 2.93 5.44
C PRO A 99 2.06 2.27 6.02
N ALA A 100 1.53 2.78 7.14
CA ALA A 100 0.36 2.20 7.79
C ALA A 100 -0.91 2.27 6.91
N ARG A 101 -0.99 3.25 5.99
CA ARG A 101 -2.10 3.39 5.04
C ARG A 101 -1.91 2.57 3.76
N ALA A 102 -0.67 2.53 3.28
CA ALA A 102 -0.39 1.93 1.98
C ALA A 102 -0.19 0.42 2.03
N LEU A 103 0.52 -0.08 3.05
CA LEU A 103 0.93 -1.49 3.13
C LEU A 103 -0.23 -2.51 3.25
N PRO A 104 -1.37 -2.21 3.92
CA PRO A 104 -2.53 -3.11 3.93
C PRO A 104 -2.99 -3.57 2.55
N TRP A 105 -2.83 -2.72 1.55
CA TRP A 105 -3.17 -3.01 0.17
C TRP A 105 -2.37 -4.19 -0.43
N LEU A 106 -1.13 -4.43 0.02
CA LEU A 106 -0.31 -5.55 -0.45
C LEU A 106 -0.86 -6.92 -0.02
N LEU A 107 -1.65 -6.98 1.06
CA LEU A 107 -2.17 -8.23 1.61
C LEU A 107 -3.24 -8.90 0.75
N GLU A 108 -3.79 -8.21 -0.25
CA GLU A 108 -4.97 -8.66 -1.00
C GLU A 108 -4.64 -9.37 -2.31
N ALA A 109 -3.38 -9.35 -2.77
CA ALA A 109 -2.95 -9.96 -4.02
C ALA A 109 -1.46 -10.33 -3.99
N PRO A 110 -0.95 -11.15 -4.93
CA PRO A 110 0.48 -11.33 -5.11
C PRO A 110 1.19 -9.98 -5.30
N SER A 111 2.13 -9.67 -4.43
CA SER A 111 2.64 -8.31 -4.33
C SER A 111 4.13 -8.24 -4.02
N ALA A 112 4.71 -7.06 -4.23
CA ALA A 112 6.09 -6.75 -3.92
C ALA A 112 6.23 -5.44 -3.14
N LEU A 113 7.12 -5.45 -2.17
CA LEU A 113 7.58 -4.26 -1.46
C LEU A 113 9.07 -4.07 -1.77
N VAL A 114 9.40 -2.94 -2.40
CA VAL A 114 10.70 -2.70 -3.03
C VAL A 114 11.49 -1.67 -2.25
N PHE A 115 12.73 -2.03 -1.95
CA PHE A 115 13.70 -1.18 -1.27
C PHE A 115 14.94 -0.97 -2.16
N GLY A 116 15.51 0.22 -2.11
CA GLY A 116 16.71 0.57 -2.87
C GLY A 116 18.02 0.30 -2.13
N PRO A 117 19.14 0.52 -2.81
CA PRO A 117 20.47 0.45 -2.21
C PRO A 117 20.63 1.49 -1.07
N GLU A 118 21.55 1.17 -0.17
CA GLU A 118 21.74 1.90 1.10
C GLU A 118 22.23 3.34 0.91
N ASP A 119 22.98 3.58 -0.13
CA ASP A 119 23.68 4.86 -0.40
C ASP A 119 22.82 5.89 -1.14
N CYS A 120 22.07 5.45 -2.15
CA CYS A 120 21.36 6.37 -3.06
C CYS A 120 19.85 6.11 -3.17
N GLY A 121 19.35 5.00 -2.61
CA GLY A 121 17.95 4.59 -2.73
C GLY A 121 17.56 4.23 -4.17
N LEU A 122 16.28 4.07 -4.42
CA LEU A 122 15.75 3.73 -5.75
C LEU A 122 15.87 4.92 -6.70
N THR A 123 16.22 4.66 -7.96
CA THR A 123 16.17 5.64 -9.05
C THR A 123 14.73 5.98 -9.42
N ASN A 124 14.51 7.13 -10.08
CA ASN A 124 13.18 7.49 -10.56
C ASN A 124 12.59 6.44 -11.53
N ALA A 125 13.43 5.82 -12.36
CA ALA A 125 13.02 4.73 -13.25
C ALA A 125 12.56 3.49 -12.47
N GLN A 126 13.20 3.16 -11.36
CA GLN A 126 12.80 2.06 -10.47
C GLN A 126 11.53 2.40 -9.69
N LEU A 127 11.42 3.62 -9.14
CA LEU A 127 10.20 4.09 -8.44
C LEU A 127 8.96 4.07 -9.35
N ASN A 128 9.11 4.44 -10.63
CA ASN A 128 8.01 4.43 -11.60
C ASN A 128 7.52 3.03 -12.00
N ARG A 129 8.15 1.96 -11.53
CA ARG A 129 7.67 0.59 -11.72
C ARG A 129 6.68 0.16 -10.66
N ALA A 130 6.64 0.85 -9.53
CA ALA A 130 5.64 0.64 -8.49
C ALA A 130 4.38 1.48 -8.76
N GLN A 131 3.23 0.97 -8.31
CA GLN A 131 1.97 1.69 -8.40
C GLN A 131 1.82 2.72 -7.28
N ARG A 132 2.39 2.44 -6.11
CA ARG A 132 2.35 3.33 -4.94
C ARG A 132 3.75 3.53 -4.38
N LEU A 133 3.95 4.71 -3.80
CA LEU A 133 5.20 5.08 -3.17
C LEU A 133 4.97 5.40 -1.70
N ILE A 134 5.82 4.88 -0.83
CA ILE A 134 5.76 5.17 0.60
C ILE A 134 7.03 5.84 1.09
N ARG A 135 6.85 6.71 2.07
CA ARG A 135 7.93 7.27 2.89
C ARG A 135 7.70 6.92 4.34
N ILE A 136 8.70 6.37 4.99
CA ILE A 136 8.66 6.14 6.43
C ILE A 136 8.93 7.49 7.12
N PRO A 137 7.99 8.01 7.94
CA PRO A 137 8.22 9.23 8.68
C PRO A 137 9.46 9.12 9.56
N SER A 138 10.36 10.07 9.44
CA SER A 138 11.60 10.17 10.21
C SER A 138 11.89 11.63 10.55
N SER A 139 12.85 11.89 11.43
CA SER A 139 13.24 13.23 11.80
C SER A 139 13.83 13.99 10.60
N ASP A 140 13.46 15.26 10.45
CA ASP A 140 14.04 16.15 9.42
C ASP A 140 15.55 16.35 9.58
N ALA A 141 16.06 16.20 10.80
CA ALA A 141 17.49 16.29 11.08
C ALA A 141 18.28 15.11 10.51
N TYR A 142 17.65 13.93 10.38
CA TYR A 142 18.26 12.73 9.83
C TYR A 142 17.18 11.81 9.26
N SER A 143 16.86 12.01 8.00
CA SER A 143 15.74 11.32 7.34
C SER A 143 16.09 9.94 6.78
N SER A 144 17.38 9.64 6.60
CA SER A 144 17.84 8.38 6.03
C SER A 144 17.80 7.26 7.07
N LEU A 145 17.07 6.20 6.77
CA LEU A 145 17.03 4.97 7.59
C LEU A 145 17.98 3.92 6.99
N ASN A 146 18.63 3.15 7.85
CA ASN A 146 19.32 1.94 7.41
C ASN A 146 18.33 0.99 6.71
N LEU A 147 18.79 0.26 5.70
CA LEU A 147 17.96 -0.65 4.90
C LEU A 147 17.20 -1.66 5.76
N ALA A 148 17.88 -2.34 6.68
CA ALA A 148 17.24 -3.34 7.54
C ALA A 148 16.23 -2.71 8.51
N GLN A 149 16.45 -1.47 8.96
CA GLN A 149 15.49 -0.72 9.78
C GLN A 149 14.24 -0.35 8.98
N ALA A 150 14.40 0.15 7.76
CA ALA A 150 13.28 0.46 6.88
C ALA A 150 12.44 -0.79 6.58
N VAL A 151 13.08 -1.91 6.27
CA VAL A 151 12.41 -3.20 6.10
C VAL A 151 11.69 -3.64 7.36
N ALA A 152 12.31 -3.48 8.55
CA ALA A 152 11.71 -3.88 9.82
C ALA A 152 10.41 -3.12 10.11
N ILE A 153 10.40 -1.81 9.89
CA ILE A 153 9.21 -0.96 10.09
C ILE A 153 8.08 -1.42 9.16
N CYS A 154 8.36 -1.57 7.88
CA CYS A 154 7.35 -1.97 6.90
C CYS A 154 6.82 -3.41 7.16
N CYS A 155 7.70 -4.35 7.47
CA CYS A 155 7.30 -5.72 7.80
C CYS A 155 6.48 -5.78 9.09
N TYR A 156 6.78 -4.95 10.08
CA TYR A 156 6.01 -4.85 11.32
C TYR A 156 4.59 -4.32 11.05
N GLU A 157 4.45 -3.28 10.23
CA GLU A 157 3.13 -2.75 9.85
C GLU A 157 2.28 -3.81 9.10
N LEU A 158 2.88 -4.56 8.19
CA LEU A 158 2.21 -5.68 7.51
C LEU A 158 1.77 -6.76 8.50
N TYR A 159 2.64 -7.17 9.42
CA TYR A 159 2.35 -8.17 10.45
C TYR A 159 1.23 -7.72 11.39
N ARG A 160 1.26 -6.45 11.82
CA ARG A 160 0.24 -5.86 12.67
C ARG A 160 -1.13 -5.85 11.99
N GLU A 161 -1.18 -5.45 10.73
CA GLU A 161 -2.40 -5.40 9.96
C GLU A 161 -2.99 -6.80 9.68
N GLU A 162 -2.15 -7.77 9.34
CA GLU A 162 -2.57 -9.17 9.20
C GLU A 162 -3.17 -9.71 10.51
N GLY A 163 -2.55 -9.39 11.64
CA GLY A 163 -3.05 -9.75 12.97
C GLY A 163 -4.40 -9.09 13.28
N ARG A 164 -4.64 -7.85 12.84
CA ARG A 164 -5.92 -7.15 12.99
C ARG A 164 -7.00 -7.84 12.16
N ARG A 165 -6.75 -8.11 10.86
CA ARG A 165 -7.70 -8.80 9.96
C ARG A 165 -8.11 -10.17 10.50
N LYS A 166 -7.15 -10.97 10.98
CA LYS A 166 -7.43 -12.28 11.59
C LYS A 166 -8.30 -12.21 12.85
N ARG A 167 -8.20 -11.14 13.64
CA ARG A 167 -9.07 -10.93 14.82
C ARG A 167 -10.48 -10.55 14.41
N GLU A 168 -10.65 -9.69 13.44
CA GLU A 168 -11.94 -9.28 12.90
C GLU A 168 -12.69 -10.47 12.27
N GLU A 169 -12.00 -11.31 11.48
CA GLU A 169 -12.57 -12.54 10.91
C GLU A 169 -13.03 -13.51 12.01
N ARG A 170 -12.27 -13.65 13.09
CA ARG A 170 -12.65 -14.51 14.23
C ARG A 170 -13.85 -13.96 14.99
N SER A 171 -13.93 -12.64 15.19
CA SER A 171 -15.05 -11.99 15.87
C SER A 171 -16.33 -12.17 15.06
N SER A 172 -16.30 -11.90 13.78
CA SER A 172 -17.46 -12.06 12.89
C SER A 172 -17.94 -13.52 12.79
N ALA A 173 -17.03 -14.48 12.81
CA ALA A 173 -17.36 -15.89 12.84
C ALA A 173 -18.02 -16.33 14.18
N THR A 174 -17.63 -15.73 15.29
CA THR A 174 -18.20 -16.01 16.60
C THR A 174 -19.61 -15.43 16.75
N ASP A 175 -19.84 -14.20 16.24
CA ASP A 175 -21.14 -13.56 16.27
C ASP A 175 -22.17 -14.30 15.41
N SER A 176 -21.76 -14.85 14.28
CA SER A 176 -22.65 -15.67 13.42
C SER A 176 -23.07 -17.02 14.09
N VAL A 177 -22.22 -17.58 14.93
CA VAL A 177 -22.54 -18.84 15.65
C VAL A 177 -23.47 -18.59 16.83
N THR A 178 -23.33 -17.44 17.52
CA THR A 178 -24.22 -17.09 18.64
C THR A 178 -25.63 -16.76 18.16
N ASP A 179 -25.80 -16.13 17.01
CA ASP A 179 -27.10 -15.81 16.45
C ASP A 179 -27.91 -17.07 16.06
N VAL A 180 -27.25 -18.06 15.48
CA VAL A 180 -27.89 -19.35 15.12
C VAL A 180 -28.30 -20.15 16.37
N THR A 181 -27.53 -20.07 17.46
CA THR A 181 -27.87 -20.78 18.71
C THR A 181 -28.99 -20.09 19.49
N ASP A 182 -29.15 -18.78 19.37
CA ASP A 182 -30.24 -18.03 20.04
C ASP A 182 -31.56 -18.19 19.29
N VAL A 183 -31.54 -18.26 17.95
CA VAL A 183 -32.73 -18.59 17.14
C VAL A 183 -33.23 -20.01 17.48
N ARG A 184 -32.33 -20.99 17.58
CA ARG A 184 -32.68 -22.37 17.90
C ARG A 184 -33.26 -22.52 19.31
N LYS A 185 -32.72 -21.79 20.30
CA LYS A 185 -33.26 -21.74 21.67
C LYS A 185 -34.61 -21.02 21.75
N ARG A 186 -34.93 -20.06 20.87
CA ARG A 186 -36.22 -19.41 20.78
C ARG A 186 -37.27 -20.35 20.17
N GLU A 187 -36.92 -21.14 19.15
CA GLU A 187 -37.82 -22.14 18.55
C GLU A 187 -38.10 -23.27 19.53
N GLU A 188 -37.14 -23.78 20.28
CA GLU A 188 -37.35 -24.81 21.31
C GLU A 188 -38.20 -24.30 22.50
N ARG A 189 -38.12 -23.01 22.87
CA ARG A 189 -39.01 -22.40 23.87
C ARG A 189 -40.43 -22.17 23.38
N SER A 190 -40.61 -21.90 22.10
CA SER A 190 -41.95 -21.71 21.48
C SER A 190 -42.74 -23.03 21.36
N SER A 191 -42.05 -24.14 21.24
CA SER A 191 -42.67 -25.47 21.18
C SER A 191 -43.01 -26.10 22.55
N ALA A 192 -42.49 -25.54 23.65
CA ALA A 192 -42.64 -26.07 25.01
C ALA A 192 -43.81 -25.42 25.83
N THR A 193 -44.52 -24.44 25.26
CA THR A 193 -45.58 -23.70 26.00
C THR A 193 -47.01 -24.17 25.76
N ASP A 194 -47.21 -25.32 25.11
CA ASP A 194 -48.57 -25.81 24.81
C ASP A 194 -48.97 -27.07 25.56
N SER A 195 -48.43 -27.36 26.72
CA SER A 195 -49.02 -28.33 27.63
C SER A 195 -48.53 -28.10 29.04
N VAL A 196 -49.36 -27.61 29.92
CA VAL A 196 -49.69 -28.09 31.26
C VAL A 196 -50.48 -27.01 32.00
N THR A 197 -51.73 -27.31 32.18
CA THR A 197 -52.61 -26.76 33.24
C THR A 197 -52.32 -27.48 34.52
N ASP A 198 -52.31 -26.68 35.60
CA ASP A 198 -52.93 -27.00 36.93
C ASP A 198 -52.07 -27.67 37.99
N VAL A 199 -52.31 -27.14 39.18
CA VAL A 199 -52.23 -27.65 40.54
C VAL A 199 -51.16 -27.08 41.47
N THR A 200 -51.63 -26.12 42.26
CA THR A 200 -51.54 -25.88 43.72
C THR A 200 -50.32 -26.35 44.54
N ASP A 201 -49.89 -25.41 45.26
CA ASP A 201 -49.87 -25.33 46.76
C ASP A 201 -48.52 -25.51 47.51
N VAL A 202 -48.30 -24.55 48.43
CA VAL A 202 -47.79 -24.65 49.82
C VAL A 202 -46.30 -24.59 50.11
N THR A 203 -45.94 -23.50 50.76
CA THR A 203 -45.08 -23.27 51.95
C THR A 203 -43.61 -23.65 51.88
N ASP A 204 -42.82 -22.69 52.23
CA ASP A 204 -42.25 -22.18 53.47
C ASP A 204 -40.75 -22.48 53.69
N VAL A 205 -40.11 -21.55 54.37
CA VAL A 205 -38.94 -21.65 55.27
C VAL A 205 -37.55 -21.30 54.76
N ARG A 206 -37.19 -20.06 55.03
CA ARG A 206 -36.08 -19.55 55.86
C ARG A 206 -34.71 -20.24 55.81
N LYS A 207 -33.72 -19.43 55.59
CA LYS A 207 -32.65 -18.91 56.51
C LYS A 207 -31.27 -18.83 55.84
N ARG A 208 -30.69 -17.63 55.94
CA ARG A 208 -29.39 -17.23 56.53
C ARG A 208 -28.15 -18.00 56.03
N ASP A 209 -27.09 -17.30 55.60
CA ASP A 209 -26.17 -16.61 56.47
C ASP A 209 -25.13 -15.79 55.67
N GLU A 210 -24.77 -14.71 56.24
CA GLU A 210 -23.73 -13.74 56.22
C GLU A 210 -22.30 -14.21 55.93
N GLY A 211 -21.49 -13.31 55.34
CA GLY A 211 -20.02 -13.39 55.36
C GLY A 211 -19.38 -12.33 54.44
N ARG A 212 -19.36 -11.14 54.77
CA ARG A 212 -18.33 -10.16 55.16
C ARG A 212 -16.96 -10.33 54.49
N GLY A 213 -16.52 -9.26 53.80
CA GLY A 213 -15.13 -9.04 53.43
C GLY A 213 -14.93 -7.69 52.65
N LYS A 214 -14.97 -6.59 53.41
CA LYS A 214 -14.50 -5.27 52.95
C LYS A 214 -12.96 -5.27 52.94
N LEU A 215 -12.36 -4.70 51.91
CA LEU A 215 -11.05 -4.06 51.97
C LEU A 215 -11.12 -2.78 51.17
N GLU A 216 -10.93 -1.68 51.86
CA GLU A 216 -10.81 -0.33 51.33
C GLU A 216 -9.35 0.00 50.95
N PRO A 217 -9.09 1.04 50.12
CA PRO A 217 -7.81 1.32 49.51
C PRO A 217 -6.90 2.21 50.35
N GLU A 218 -5.59 1.99 50.24
CA GLU A 218 -4.57 2.86 50.83
C GLU A 218 -4.21 4.03 49.88
N ASP A 219 -4.23 5.21 50.52
CA ASP A 219 -3.74 6.48 50.03
C ASP A 219 -2.23 6.51 49.80
N ALA A 220 -1.82 7.10 48.66
CA ALA A 220 -0.47 7.62 48.50
C ALA A 220 -0.55 9.07 48.02
N SER A 221 -0.44 9.97 48.97
CA SER A 221 -0.27 11.42 48.78
C SER A 221 1.14 11.74 48.23
N PHE A 222 1.23 12.67 47.29
CA PHE A 222 2.45 13.46 47.02
C PHE A 222 2.11 14.95 47.04
N PRO A 223 3.00 15.82 47.58
CA PRO A 223 2.68 17.18 48.02
C PRO A 223 2.82 18.21 46.90
N GLY A 224 2.07 19.27 47.05
CA GLY A 224 2.01 20.42 46.18
C GLY A 224 3.13 21.42 46.37
N SER A 225 3.28 22.33 45.43
CA SER A 225 3.81 23.68 45.63
C SER A 225 3.04 24.69 44.79
N ALA A 226 2.44 25.61 45.48
CA ALA A 226 2.35 27.09 45.33
C ALA A 226 2.46 27.60 43.89
N GLY A 227 1.57 28.29 43.31
CA GLY A 227 0.78 29.44 43.77
C GLY A 227 1.22 30.69 43.07
N GLU A 228 0.43 31.21 42.12
CA GLU A 228 0.35 32.66 41.92
C GLU A 228 -0.99 33.05 41.27
N ARG A 229 -1.73 33.87 41.98
CA ARG A 229 -2.96 34.53 41.51
C ARG A 229 -2.54 35.82 40.82
N ILE A 230 -3.06 36.09 39.64
CA ILE A 230 -3.19 37.44 39.12
C ILE A 230 -4.64 37.66 38.66
N SER A 231 -5.11 38.81 39.05
CA SER A 231 -6.48 39.30 39.12
C SER A 231 -7.09 39.72 37.77
N ARG A 232 -8.37 39.56 37.75
CA ARG A 232 -9.46 40.17 36.97
C ARG A 232 -9.14 41.43 36.15
N GLY A 233 -9.44 41.33 34.83
CA GLY A 233 -9.79 42.46 33.98
C GLY A 233 -11.06 42.14 33.19
N ARG A 234 -12.08 42.97 33.34
CA ARG A 234 -13.36 42.96 32.62
C ARG A 234 -13.14 43.40 31.18
N ALA A 235 -13.63 42.68 30.20
CA ALA A 235 -13.85 43.25 28.87
C ALA A 235 -15.02 42.54 28.14
N SER A 236 -15.90 43.37 27.75
CA SER A 236 -17.02 43.35 26.83
C SER A 236 -17.16 42.24 25.81
N SER A 237 -18.39 41.77 25.70
CA SER A 237 -19.02 40.91 24.71
C SER A 237 -18.73 41.32 23.25
N ILE A 238 -18.15 40.38 22.48
CA ILE A 238 -18.14 40.35 21.03
C ILE A 238 -18.83 39.05 20.63
N PRO A 239 -19.76 39.06 19.65
CA PRO A 239 -20.49 37.83 19.30
C PRO A 239 -19.61 36.81 18.60
N ASP A 240 -19.84 35.57 18.97
CA ASP A 240 -19.12 34.38 18.59
C ASP A 240 -19.32 34.06 17.09
N ALA A 241 -18.28 34.30 16.29
CA ALA A 241 -18.23 33.97 14.87
C ALA A 241 -17.55 32.63 14.61
N THR A 242 -17.47 31.75 15.62
CA THR A 242 -16.70 30.48 15.55
C THR A 242 -17.49 29.27 15.08
N ASP A 243 -18.83 29.33 15.05
CA ASP A 243 -19.66 28.16 14.66
C ASP A 243 -19.72 27.90 13.15
N ASN A 244 -19.41 28.88 12.30
CA ASN A 244 -19.44 28.67 10.83
C ASN A 244 -18.12 28.17 10.23
N LEU A 245 -17.00 28.25 10.95
CA LEU A 245 -15.69 27.77 10.47
C LEU A 245 -15.47 26.28 10.74
N SER A 246 -16.06 25.75 11.80
CA SER A 246 -15.95 24.33 12.15
C SER A 246 -16.68 23.43 11.15
N THR A 247 -17.87 23.82 10.71
CA THR A 247 -18.68 23.05 9.75
C THR A 247 -18.05 23.06 8.34
N CYS A 248 -17.50 24.22 7.92
CA CYS A 248 -16.85 24.34 6.62
C CYS A 248 -15.49 23.60 6.56
N TYR A 249 -14.79 23.44 7.69
CA TYR A 249 -13.57 22.63 7.78
C TYR A 249 -13.87 21.13 7.80
N GLN A 250 -14.94 20.71 8.45
CA GLN A 250 -15.37 19.30 8.44
C GLN A 250 -15.90 18.86 7.07
N GLU A 251 -16.63 19.69 6.36
CA GLU A 251 -17.05 19.39 4.96
C GLU A 251 -15.87 19.36 3.99
N LYS A 252 -14.85 20.21 4.14
CA LYS A 252 -13.64 20.18 3.30
C LYS A 252 -12.73 19.00 3.61
N LEU A 253 -12.72 18.48 4.85
CA LEU A 253 -12.01 17.24 5.20
C LEU A 253 -12.75 15.99 4.70
N ALA A 254 -14.08 16.01 4.64
CA ALA A 254 -14.87 14.91 4.10
C ALA A 254 -14.79 14.79 2.57
N THR A 255 -14.54 15.89 1.85
CA THR A 255 -14.41 15.88 0.37
C THR A 255 -12.98 15.69 -0.15
N SER A 256 -11.95 15.66 0.72
CA SER A 256 -10.56 15.44 0.31
C SER A 256 -10.06 14.00 0.47
N GLN A 257 -10.91 13.08 0.91
CA GLN A 257 -10.62 11.64 0.90
C GLN A 257 -11.08 11.02 -0.42
N THR A 258 -10.48 11.43 -1.55
CA THR A 258 -10.43 10.53 -2.70
C THR A 258 -9.42 9.44 -2.34
N GLU A 259 -9.89 8.42 -1.61
CA GLU A 259 -9.21 7.14 -1.54
C GLU A 259 -8.94 6.71 -2.98
N ASN A 260 -7.67 6.48 -3.35
CA ASN A 260 -7.36 5.78 -4.58
C ASN A 260 -8.15 4.46 -4.52
N PRO A 261 -9.04 4.18 -5.47
CA PRO A 261 -9.84 2.96 -5.43
C PRO A 261 -8.88 1.76 -5.35
N SER A 262 -9.16 0.85 -4.44
CA SER A 262 -8.46 -0.43 -4.41
C SER A 262 -8.59 -1.08 -5.78
N PRO A 263 -7.51 -1.61 -6.37
CA PRO A 263 -7.58 -2.21 -7.70
C PRO A 263 -8.53 -3.42 -7.66
N PRO A 264 -9.30 -3.63 -8.71
CA PRO A 264 -10.13 -4.82 -8.82
C PRO A 264 -9.25 -6.08 -8.71
N LEU A 265 -9.81 -7.17 -8.20
CA LEU A 265 -9.13 -8.47 -8.05
C LEU A 265 -8.55 -9.01 -9.37
N THR A 266 -9.01 -8.48 -10.48
CA THR A 266 -8.64 -8.84 -11.86
C THR A 266 -7.58 -7.94 -12.48
N SER A 267 -6.90 -7.08 -11.70
CA SER A 267 -5.82 -6.22 -12.23
C SER A 267 -4.73 -7.05 -12.91
N ALA A 268 -4.22 -6.54 -14.03
CA ALA A 268 -3.19 -7.25 -14.80
C ALA A 268 -1.89 -7.40 -14.01
N PRO A 269 -1.18 -8.54 -14.13
CA PRO A 269 0.19 -8.68 -13.66
C PRO A 269 1.10 -7.60 -14.22
N LEU A 270 2.05 -7.12 -13.41
CA LEU A 270 2.97 -6.04 -13.80
C LEU A 270 3.81 -6.36 -15.03
N GLU A 271 4.11 -7.64 -15.26
CA GLU A 271 4.80 -8.11 -16.47
C GLU A 271 4.01 -7.87 -17.76
N ASN A 272 2.68 -7.99 -17.71
CA ASN A 272 1.80 -7.72 -18.86
C ASN A 272 1.81 -6.22 -19.22
N LEU A 273 1.82 -5.36 -18.20
CA LEU A 273 1.97 -3.92 -18.36
C LEU A 273 3.35 -3.56 -18.92
N GLU A 274 4.41 -4.21 -18.45
CA GLU A 274 5.76 -3.98 -18.96
C GLU A 274 5.85 -4.33 -20.46
N GLY A 275 5.28 -5.46 -20.87
CA GLY A 275 5.19 -5.84 -22.27
C GLY A 275 4.39 -4.82 -23.12
N TYR A 276 3.33 -4.23 -22.55
CA TYR A 276 2.59 -3.15 -23.21
C TYR A 276 3.45 -1.89 -23.35
N TYR A 277 4.17 -1.48 -22.32
CA TYR A 277 5.02 -0.28 -22.37
C TYR A 277 6.15 -0.40 -23.41
N GLN A 278 6.76 -1.56 -23.53
CA GLN A 278 7.79 -1.81 -24.55
C GLN A 278 7.23 -1.70 -25.98
N GLN A 279 6.03 -2.25 -26.22
CA GLN A 279 5.35 -2.12 -27.52
C GLN A 279 4.97 -0.67 -27.79
N LEU A 280 4.44 0.05 -26.81
CA LEU A 280 4.06 1.45 -26.91
C LEU A 280 5.28 2.32 -27.25
N GLU A 281 6.40 2.15 -26.55
CA GLU A 281 7.63 2.89 -26.79
C GLU A 281 8.15 2.68 -28.22
N THR A 282 8.20 1.41 -28.65
CA THR A 282 8.62 1.05 -30.02
C THR A 282 7.76 1.72 -31.07
N LEU A 283 6.45 1.69 -30.92
CA LEU A 283 5.52 2.33 -31.83
C LEU A 283 5.67 3.83 -31.86
N LEU A 284 5.75 4.47 -30.69
CA LEU A 284 5.84 5.94 -30.57
C LEU A 284 7.18 6.49 -31.10
N LEU A 285 8.27 5.75 -30.99
CA LEU A 285 9.55 6.05 -31.62
C LEU A 285 9.42 5.94 -33.14
N LYS A 286 8.79 4.87 -33.64
CA LYS A 286 8.62 4.61 -35.08
C LYS A 286 7.79 5.69 -35.78
N ILE A 287 6.75 6.22 -35.13
CA ILE A 287 5.91 7.28 -35.71
C ILE A 287 6.46 8.70 -35.48
N GLY A 288 7.62 8.82 -34.80
CA GLY A 288 8.27 10.10 -34.52
C GLY A 288 7.64 10.92 -33.40
N TYR A 289 6.67 10.35 -32.65
CA TYR A 289 6.10 11.04 -31.47
C TYR A 289 7.12 11.11 -30.32
N LEU A 290 7.90 10.07 -30.12
CA LEU A 290 9.04 10.07 -29.21
C LEU A 290 10.34 10.28 -29.98
N GLN A 291 11.24 11.05 -29.39
CA GLN A 291 12.62 11.18 -29.84
C GLN A 291 13.52 10.32 -28.96
N PRO A 292 14.57 9.65 -29.46
CA PRO A 292 15.41 8.74 -28.66
C PRO A 292 15.92 9.35 -27.35
N HIS A 293 16.32 10.63 -27.36
CA HIS A 293 16.86 11.36 -26.22
C HIS A 293 15.80 11.74 -25.16
N THR A 294 14.49 11.74 -25.50
CA THR A 294 13.40 12.07 -24.58
C THR A 294 12.48 10.90 -24.28
N ALA A 295 12.68 9.75 -24.95
CA ALA A 295 11.81 8.59 -24.87
C ALA A 295 11.64 8.11 -23.43
N ALA A 296 12.73 7.90 -22.70
CA ALA A 296 12.71 7.42 -21.33
C ALA A 296 11.84 8.30 -20.41
N SER A 297 12.05 9.63 -20.42
CA SER A 297 11.30 10.57 -19.57
C SER A 297 9.81 10.65 -19.94
N ARG A 298 9.48 10.54 -21.25
CA ARG A 298 8.07 10.55 -21.69
C ARG A 298 7.39 9.22 -21.38
N MET A 299 8.07 8.09 -21.53
CA MET A 299 7.54 6.77 -21.17
C MET A 299 7.27 6.64 -19.66
N GLU A 300 8.05 7.30 -18.82
CA GLU A 300 7.74 7.38 -17.39
C GLU A 300 6.36 7.99 -17.10
N LYS A 301 5.93 9.01 -17.90
CA LYS A 301 4.60 9.62 -17.75
C LYS A 301 3.49 8.65 -18.15
N PHE A 302 3.69 7.86 -19.22
CA PHE A 302 2.75 6.81 -19.60
C PHE A 302 2.66 5.71 -18.53
N ARG A 303 3.80 5.24 -18.00
CA ARG A 303 3.83 4.27 -16.91
C ARG A 303 3.01 4.73 -15.71
N ARG A 304 3.22 5.98 -15.27
CA ARG A 304 2.46 6.55 -14.15
C ARG A 304 0.96 6.64 -14.41
N LEU A 305 0.57 6.97 -15.65
CA LEU A 305 -0.84 7.04 -16.02
C LEU A 305 -1.51 5.68 -15.90
N TYR A 306 -0.95 4.66 -16.51
CA TYR A 306 -1.54 3.32 -16.52
C TYR A 306 -1.38 2.59 -15.18
N ASN A 307 -0.26 2.73 -14.48
CA ASN A 307 -0.10 2.15 -13.15
C ASN A 307 -1.14 2.64 -12.15
N ARG A 308 -1.56 3.90 -12.29
CA ARG A 308 -2.58 4.52 -11.44
C ARG A 308 -4.01 4.09 -11.82
N ALA A 309 -4.22 3.67 -13.07
CA ALA A 309 -5.52 3.21 -13.55
C ALA A 309 -5.82 1.75 -13.18
N TYR A 310 -4.82 0.98 -12.74
CA TYR A 310 -4.94 -0.45 -12.40
C TYR A 310 -5.66 -1.29 -13.49
N PRO A 311 -5.23 -1.26 -14.74
CA PRO A 311 -5.95 -1.92 -15.81
C PRO A 311 -6.01 -3.44 -15.62
N THR A 312 -7.11 -4.04 -16.06
CA THR A 312 -7.32 -5.48 -16.05
C THR A 312 -6.51 -6.18 -17.16
N ILE A 313 -6.42 -7.51 -17.09
CA ILE A 313 -5.76 -8.31 -18.14
C ILE A 313 -6.42 -8.08 -19.51
N GLU A 314 -7.75 -7.97 -19.54
CA GLU A 314 -8.52 -7.74 -20.76
C GLU A 314 -8.29 -6.35 -21.34
N GLU A 315 -8.23 -5.32 -20.48
CA GLU A 315 -7.91 -3.96 -20.91
C GLU A 315 -6.48 -3.85 -21.46
N VAL A 316 -5.50 -4.49 -20.82
CA VAL A 316 -4.13 -4.55 -21.35
C VAL A 316 -4.08 -5.30 -22.70
N ALA A 317 -4.84 -6.40 -22.83
CA ALA A 317 -4.92 -7.13 -24.11
C ALA A 317 -5.56 -6.27 -25.22
N MET A 318 -6.62 -5.51 -24.90
CA MET A 318 -7.25 -4.56 -25.81
C MET A 318 -6.27 -3.45 -26.23
N LEU A 319 -5.56 -2.82 -25.29
CA LEU A 319 -4.55 -1.80 -25.56
C LEU A 319 -3.44 -2.33 -26.48
N ARG A 320 -2.94 -3.55 -26.22
CA ARG A 320 -1.95 -4.20 -27.08
C ARG A 320 -2.52 -4.52 -28.47
N GLY A 321 -3.82 -4.82 -28.55
CA GLY A 321 -4.54 -5.00 -29.82
C GLY A 321 -4.52 -3.73 -30.66
N VAL A 322 -4.81 -2.59 -30.05
CA VAL A 322 -4.75 -1.28 -30.71
C VAL A 322 -3.36 -0.97 -31.25
N LEU A 323 -2.30 -1.22 -30.43
CA LEU A 323 -0.92 -0.99 -30.90
C LEU A 323 -0.59 -1.87 -32.12
N ARG A 324 -0.93 -3.15 -32.11
CA ARG A 324 -0.70 -4.07 -33.24
C ARG A 324 -1.44 -3.62 -34.50
N GLN A 325 -2.70 -3.19 -34.36
CA GLN A 325 -3.46 -2.70 -35.49
C GLN A 325 -2.87 -1.41 -36.07
N THR A 326 -2.38 -0.51 -35.20
CA THR A 326 -1.69 0.71 -35.62
C THR A 326 -0.39 0.41 -36.35
N GLU A 327 0.40 -0.53 -35.84
CA GLU A 327 1.64 -0.99 -36.52
C GLU A 327 1.35 -1.58 -37.90
N TRP A 328 0.29 -2.40 -37.99
CA TRP A 328 -0.15 -2.98 -39.24
C TRP A 328 -0.57 -1.90 -40.26
N ALA A 329 -1.35 -0.90 -39.80
CA ALA A 329 -1.80 0.21 -40.64
C ALA A 329 -0.61 1.03 -41.17
N ILE A 330 0.36 1.37 -40.33
CA ILE A 330 1.58 2.08 -40.72
C ILE A 330 2.38 1.30 -41.76
N LYS A 331 2.42 -0.03 -41.66
CA LYS A 331 3.14 -0.87 -42.58
C LYS A 331 2.45 -1.00 -43.93
N ASN A 332 1.11 -1.06 -43.95
CA ASN A 332 0.33 -1.34 -45.16
C ASN A 332 -0.24 -0.12 -45.85
N TYR A 333 -0.31 1.01 -45.12
CA TYR A 333 -0.70 2.32 -45.67
C TYR A 333 0.45 3.32 -45.43
N PRO A 334 1.60 3.17 -46.17
CA PRO A 334 2.66 4.16 -46.12
C PRO A 334 2.06 5.50 -46.55
N ARG A 335 2.40 6.59 -45.83
CA ARG A 335 2.02 7.92 -46.27
C ARG A 335 2.43 8.09 -47.73
N GLU A 336 1.48 8.32 -48.63
CA GLU A 336 1.78 8.94 -49.87
C GLU A 336 2.49 10.23 -49.52
N THR A 337 3.74 10.37 -49.98
CA THR A 337 4.47 11.61 -49.92
C THR A 337 3.58 12.61 -50.62
N VAL A 338 2.98 13.54 -49.90
CA VAL A 338 2.43 14.78 -50.49
C VAL A 338 3.66 15.47 -51.03
N SER A 339 4.04 15.08 -52.23
CA SER A 339 5.03 15.78 -53.02
C SER A 339 4.45 17.13 -53.39
N ASP A 340 5.09 18.19 -52.92
CA ASP A 340 5.26 19.48 -53.56
C ASP A 340 4.32 19.80 -54.75
N THR A 341 3.08 20.23 -54.43
CA THR A 341 2.24 20.97 -55.35
C THR A 341 1.67 22.20 -54.62
N LEU A 342 2.57 22.97 -54.01
CA LEU A 342 2.29 24.33 -53.53
C LEU A 342 3.35 25.33 -54.11
N ASP A 343 3.82 25.08 -55.35
CA ASP A 343 4.36 26.11 -56.20
C ASP A 343 3.26 26.58 -57.16
N GLY A 344 2.25 27.22 -56.62
CA GLY A 344 1.17 27.88 -57.33
C GLY A 344 1.09 29.33 -56.88
N ALA A 345 1.82 30.17 -57.57
CA ALA A 345 1.72 31.63 -57.71
C ALA A 345 0.63 32.31 -56.84
N LEU A 346 1.05 33.10 -55.88
CA LEU A 346 0.24 34.16 -55.30
C LEU A 346 -0.12 35.15 -56.42
N PRO A 347 -1.38 35.53 -56.62
CA PRO A 347 -1.74 36.61 -57.56
C PRO A 347 -1.22 37.94 -57.00
N GLU A 348 -0.44 38.63 -57.86
CA GLU A 348 -0.01 39.99 -57.60
C GLU A 348 -1.22 40.93 -57.43
N ASN A 349 -1.24 41.71 -56.37
CA ASN A 349 -2.17 42.75 -56.11
C ASN A 349 -1.96 43.87 -57.20
N PRO A 350 -3.00 44.34 -57.89
CA PRO A 350 -2.87 45.50 -58.69
C PRO A 350 -2.79 46.74 -57.78
N THR A 351 -1.63 47.40 -57.83
CA THR A 351 -1.44 48.76 -57.30
C THR A 351 -2.19 49.81 -58.13
N ASP A 352 -2.84 50.69 -57.43
CA ASP A 352 -3.54 51.87 -57.78
C ASP A 352 -2.78 52.76 -58.79
N SER A 353 -3.56 53.29 -59.68
CA SER A 353 -3.36 54.57 -60.34
C SER A 353 -4.49 55.51 -59.95
#